data_5a171d5cf3a5ce33033189c2abd68e23
#
_entry.id   5a171d5cf3a5ce33033189c2abd68e23
#
_cell.length_a   1.000
_cell.length_b   1.000
_cell.length_c   1.000
_cell.angle_alpha   90.00
_cell.angle_beta   90.00
_cell.angle_gamma   90.00
#
_symmetry.space_group_name_H-M   'P 1'
#
loop_
_entity.id
_entity.type
_entity.pdbx_description
1 polymer ?
#
loop_
_entity_poly.entity_id
_entity_poly.type
_entity_poly.pdbx_seq_one_letter_code
_entity_poly.pdbx_strand_id
1 'polypeptide(L)'
;LHKAIHSFPTRRSSDLETSSIIKIDSLYDGPSVSYIIGDQSVWEGTEYENLVFTRQGDFTIQGGQHTITYVEDPGLAEGQYYLYMFNNNIGISETRPDFDWSALGLTESSAEDGDTSYYYKYLVDENAGTFSLEDSFEVPYSGYVSSAQDLGGNTVIDSGIPGIFAEYDKDHELIAQYTMDTEKFIYRVYKYDFQGFYFQ
;
A
#
# COMPACT_ATOMS: atom_id res chain seq x y z
N LEU A 1 10.41 -1.18 -33.90
CA LEU A 1 11.15 -0.11 -33.19
C LEU A 1 10.47 0.14 -31.86
N HIS A 2 10.91 -0.54 -30.80
CA HIS A 2 10.51 -0.20 -29.44
C HIS A 2 11.14 1.15 -29.09
N LYS A 3 10.33 2.20 -28.98
CA LYS A 3 10.72 3.39 -28.26
C LYS A 3 10.91 2.96 -26.79
N ALA A 4 12.16 2.79 -26.36
CA ALA A 4 12.47 2.82 -24.96
C ALA A 4 12.07 4.22 -24.45
N ILE A 5 10.92 4.32 -23.82
CA ILE A 5 10.59 5.47 -23.01
C ILE A 5 11.55 5.38 -21.82
N HIS A 6 12.58 6.20 -21.84
CA HIS A 6 13.42 6.40 -20.68
C HIS A 6 12.53 7.10 -19.63
N SER A 7 11.77 6.31 -18.85
CA SER A 7 11.21 6.81 -17.62
C SER A 7 12.40 7.15 -16.73
N PHE A 8 12.54 8.41 -16.40
CA PHE A 8 13.48 8.85 -15.36
C PHE A 8 13.20 8.00 -14.11
N PRO A 9 14.25 7.55 -13.40
CA PRO A 9 14.07 6.69 -12.25
C PRO A 9 13.25 7.40 -11.18
N THR A 10 12.00 7.00 -11.09
CA THR A 10 11.04 7.45 -10.08
C THR A 10 10.83 6.32 -9.09
N ARG A 11 10.77 6.63 -7.81
CA ARG A 11 10.45 5.66 -6.77
C ARG A 11 9.24 6.12 -5.96
N ARG A 12 8.35 5.18 -5.66
CA ARG A 12 7.34 5.30 -4.62
C ARG A 12 7.80 4.51 -3.41
N SER A 13 7.80 5.15 -2.26
CA SER A 13 8.26 4.55 -1.00
C SER A 13 7.15 4.61 0.03
N SER A 14 7.01 3.55 0.82
CA SER A 14 6.25 3.57 2.05
C SER A 14 7.07 4.26 3.13
N ASP A 15 6.50 5.26 3.77
CA ASP A 15 7.04 5.85 4.98
C ASP A 15 6.11 5.45 6.15
N LEU A 16 6.60 4.54 6.99
CA LEU A 16 5.84 4.00 8.11
C LEU A 16 5.68 5.03 9.22
N GLU A 17 6.68 5.92 9.41
CA GLU A 17 6.68 6.95 10.44
C GLU A 17 5.59 8.01 10.24
N THR A 18 5.20 8.24 9.00
CA THR A 18 4.15 9.20 8.65
C THR A 18 2.92 8.54 8.04
N SER A 19 2.88 7.20 8.00
CA SER A 19 1.82 6.44 7.34
C SER A 19 1.52 6.98 5.93
N SER A 20 2.58 7.35 5.19
CA SER A 20 2.46 8.01 3.90
C SER A 20 3.14 7.23 2.77
N ILE A 21 2.67 7.49 1.55
CA ILE A 21 3.31 7.04 0.31
C ILE A 21 3.95 8.27 -0.34
N ILE A 22 5.24 8.22 -0.56
CA ILE A 22 6.00 9.35 -1.09
C ILE A 22 6.53 8.99 -2.47
N LYS A 23 6.22 9.82 -3.46
CA LYS A 23 6.84 9.74 -4.80
C LYS A 23 8.07 10.62 -4.84
N ILE A 24 9.19 10.00 -5.23
CA ILE A 24 10.46 10.68 -5.39
C ILE A 24 10.86 10.60 -6.86
N ASP A 25 11.09 11.74 -7.47
CA ASP A 25 11.59 11.85 -8.83
C ASP A 25 13.11 12.06 -8.86
N SER A 26 13.73 11.79 -10.01
CA SER A 26 15.16 12.04 -10.28
C SER A 26 16.11 11.40 -9.26
N LEU A 27 15.87 10.16 -8.88
CA LEU A 27 16.60 9.43 -7.81
C LEU A 27 18.12 9.54 -7.87
N TYR A 28 18.70 9.66 -9.06
CA TYR A 28 20.16 9.66 -9.28
C TYR A 28 20.74 11.02 -9.63
N ASP A 29 19.88 12.01 -9.89
CA ASP A 29 20.30 13.35 -10.34
C ASP A 29 19.44 14.42 -9.67
N GLY A 30 19.71 14.69 -8.40
CA GLY A 30 18.99 15.66 -7.60
C GLY A 30 17.58 15.19 -7.20
N PRO A 31 17.47 14.16 -6.35
CA PRO A 31 16.17 13.62 -5.95
C PRO A 31 15.28 14.67 -5.27
N SER A 32 14.01 14.67 -5.63
CA SER A 32 13.01 15.58 -5.06
C SER A 32 11.69 14.85 -4.79
N VAL A 33 11.00 15.24 -3.73
CA VAL A 33 9.64 14.76 -3.46
C VAL A 33 8.70 15.37 -4.50
N SER A 34 7.98 14.52 -5.20
CA SER A 34 7.01 14.93 -6.24
C SER A 34 5.63 15.14 -5.64
N TYR A 35 5.17 14.17 -4.87
CA TYR A 35 3.92 14.24 -4.11
C TYR A 35 3.91 13.26 -2.94
N ILE A 36 2.90 13.42 -2.08
CA ILE A 36 2.65 12.58 -0.91
C ILE A 36 1.19 12.16 -0.89
N ILE A 37 0.93 10.86 -0.66
CA ILE A 37 -0.39 10.32 -0.34
C ILE A 37 -0.38 9.96 1.15
N GLY A 38 -1.13 10.70 1.95
CA GLY A 38 -1.19 10.59 3.40
C GLY A 38 -2.23 11.55 3.96
N ASP A 39 -2.36 11.61 5.27
CA ASP A 39 -3.23 12.61 5.88
C ASP A 39 -2.53 13.98 5.93
N GLN A 40 -3.29 15.03 5.60
CA GLN A 40 -2.78 16.40 5.56
C GLN A 40 -2.23 16.85 6.91
N SER A 41 -2.87 16.45 8.02
CA SER A 41 -2.48 16.87 9.37
C SER A 41 -1.09 16.38 9.79
N VAL A 42 -0.64 15.26 9.22
CA VAL A 42 0.71 14.72 9.45
C VAL A 42 1.79 15.62 8.88
N TRP A 43 1.48 16.38 7.83
CA TRP A 43 2.42 17.20 7.08
C TRP A 43 2.25 18.70 7.33
N GLU A 44 1.25 19.11 8.12
CA GLU A 44 0.96 20.50 8.45
C GLU A 44 2.19 21.20 9.06
N GLY A 45 2.51 22.40 8.56
CA GLY A 45 3.64 23.20 9.00
C GLY A 45 5.02 22.73 8.52
N THR A 46 5.07 21.67 7.68
CA THR A 46 6.32 21.23 7.03
C THR A 46 6.49 21.88 5.67
N GLU A 47 7.72 21.83 5.12
CA GLU A 47 7.98 22.28 3.74
C GLU A 47 7.27 21.44 2.66
N TYR A 48 6.77 20.24 3.03
CA TYR A 48 6.10 19.29 2.14
C TYR A 48 4.58 19.36 2.19
N GLU A 49 4.00 20.20 3.03
CA GLU A 49 2.54 20.34 3.21
C GLU A 49 1.78 20.51 1.90
N ASN A 50 2.32 21.32 0.98
CA ASN A 50 1.69 21.59 -0.32
C ASN A 50 1.85 20.44 -1.34
N LEU A 51 2.59 19.39 -1.02
CA LEU A 51 2.78 18.21 -1.88
C LEU A 51 1.83 17.07 -1.52
N VAL A 52 1.04 17.21 -0.46
CA VAL A 52 0.07 16.20 -0.05
C VAL A 52 -1.14 16.24 -0.97
N PHE A 53 -1.41 15.10 -1.60
CA PHE A 53 -2.58 14.95 -2.48
C PHE A 53 -3.88 14.95 -1.70
N THR A 54 -4.93 15.50 -2.32
CA THR A 54 -6.25 15.58 -1.71
C THR A 54 -6.98 14.25 -1.79
N ARG A 55 -7.41 13.73 -0.64
CA ARG A 55 -8.26 12.55 -0.55
C ARG A 55 -9.65 12.83 -1.08
N GLN A 56 -10.12 12.00 -2.01
CA GLN A 56 -11.46 12.04 -2.59
C GLN A 56 -12.31 10.91 -2.00
N GLY A 57 -13.39 11.26 -1.32
CA GLY A 57 -14.29 10.32 -0.65
C GLY A 57 -14.04 10.21 0.86
N ASP A 58 -14.91 9.45 1.51
CA ASP A 58 -14.89 9.23 2.95
C ASP A 58 -14.41 7.80 3.24
N PHE A 59 -13.14 7.67 3.59
CA PHE A 59 -12.50 6.42 3.97
C PHE A 59 -11.33 6.68 4.92
N THR A 60 -10.97 5.69 5.73
CA THR A 60 -9.79 5.77 6.59
C THR A 60 -8.53 5.70 5.74
N ILE A 61 -7.59 6.61 6.00
CA ILE A 61 -6.29 6.62 5.32
C ILE A 61 -5.51 5.33 5.63
N GLN A 62 -4.57 4.95 4.78
CA GLN A 62 -3.66 3.85 5.08
C GLN A 62 -2.79 4.15 6.30
N GLY A 63 -2.44 3.11 7.07
CA GLY A 63 -1.52 3.20 8.19
C GLY A 63 -0.55 2.02 8.23
N GLY A 64 0.75 2.30 8.40
CA GLY A 64 1.81 1.29 8.48
C GLY A 64 1.92 0.40 7.23
N GLN A 65 1.49 0.85 6.09
CA GLN A 65 1.28 0.10 4.85
C GLN A 65 2.53 -0.57 4.29
N HIS A 66 2.34 -1.77 3.70
CA HIS A 66 3.39 -2.56 3.05
C HIS A 66 3.06 -2.90 1.60
N THR A 67 4.07 -3.28 0.82
CA THR A 67 3.97 -3.75 -0.58
C THR A 67 3.21 -2.82 -1.52
N ILE A 68 3.51 -1.52 -1.50
CA ILE A 68 2.92 -0.58 -2.44
C ILE A 68 3.33 -0.96 -3.86
N THR A 69 2.35 -1.26 -4.69
CA THR A 69 2.55 -1.68 -6.08
C THR A 69 1.82 -0.73 -7.02
N TYR A 70 2.57 -0.25 -8.00
CA TYR A 70 2.07 0.59 -9.09
C TYR A 70 1.52 -0.25 -10.22
N VAL A 71 0.35 0.12 -10.74
CA VAL A 71 -0.30 -0.55 -11.86
C VAL A 71 -0.79 0.47 -12.87
N GLU A 72 -0.31 0.35 -14.10
CA GLU A 72 -0.86 1.07 -15.26
C GLU A 72 -2.11 0.36 -15.76
N ASP A 73 -3.14 1.13 -16.13
CA ASP A 73 -4.32 0.62 -16.80
C ASP A 73 -4.59 1.49 -18.05
N PRO A 74 -4.59 0.90 -19.26
CA PRO A 74 -4.82 1.65 -20.49
C PRO A 74 -6.22 2.24 -20.62
N GLY A 75 -7.16 1.86 -19.73
CA GLY A 75 -8.48 2.45 -19.63
C GLY A 75 -8.54 3.78 -18.89
N LEU A 76 -7.48 4.14 -18.17
CA LEU A 76 -7.39 5.38 -17.41
C LEU A 76 -6.93 6.56 -18.27
N ALA A 77 -7.19 7.77 -17.78
CA ALA A 77 -6.70 8.99 -18.41
C ALA A 77 -5.18 9.15 -18.18
N GLU A 78 -4.54 9.97 -19.02
CA GLU A 78 -3.12 10.29 -18.83
C GLU A 78 -2.88 10.95 -17.46
N GLY A 79 -1.88 10.42 -16.72
CA GLY A 79 -1.56 10.84 -15.36
C GLY A 79 -2.34 10.11 -14.28
N GLN A 80 -3.25 9.20 -14.68
CA GLN A 80 -3.97 8.32 -13.75
C GLN A 80 -3.36 6.92 -13.74
N TYR A 81 -3.39 6.27 -12.57
CA TYR A 81 -2.94 4.89 -12.36
C TYR A 81 -3.46 4.35 -11.03
N TYR A 82 -3.31 3.07 -10.82
CA TYR A 82 -3.63 2.44 -9.53
C TYR A 82 -2.39 2.24 -8.66
N LEU A 83 -2.58 2.37 -7.35
CA LEU A 83 -1.67 1.84 -6.34
C LEU A 83 -2.44 0.85 -5.48
N TYR A 84 -1.93 -0.37 -5.33
CA TYR A 84 -2.47 -1.28 -4.33
C TYR A 84 -1.45 -1.62 -3.26
N MET A 85 -1.94 -2.03 -2.09
CA MET A 85 -1.10 -2.29 -0.93
C MET A 85 -1.79 -3.17 0.11
N PHE A 86 -0.99 -3.73 1.00
CA PHE A 86 -1.45 -4.20 2.28
C PHE A 86 -1.48 -3.00 3.25
N ASN A 87 -2.66 -2.62 3.72
CA ASN A 87 -2.83 -1.59 4.73
C ASN A 87 -2.85 -2.27 6.11
N ASN A 88 -1.78 -2.12 6.88
CA ASN A 88 -1.68 -2.68 8.23
C ASN A 88 -2.67 -2.04 9.21
N ASN A 89 -3.20 -0.86 8.87
CA ASN A 89 -4.18 -0.11 9.66
C ASN A 89 -3.64 0.28 11.05
N ILE A 90 -2.34 0.57 11.13
CA ILE A 90 -1.67 0.96 12.35
C ILE A 90 -1.02 2.34 12.20
N GLY A 91 -1.19 3.19 13.20
CA GLY A 91 -0.55 4.49 13.31
C GLY A 91 0.40 4.50 14.50
N ILE A 92 1.69 4.25 14.25
CA ILE A 92 2.75 4.34 15.26
C ILE A 92 3.92 5.10 14.64
N SER A 93 4.45 6.08 15.38
CA SER A 93 5.62 6.83 14.98
C SER A 93 6.56 7.03 16.17
N GLU A 94 7.82 6.67 16.00
CA GLU A 94 8.85 6.92 17.01
C GLU A 94 9.28 8.39 17.01
N THR A 95 9.20 9.06 15.86
CA THR A 95 9.58 10.46 15.69
C THR A 95 8.49 11.45 16.06
N ARG A 96 7.23 10.97 16.18
CA ARG A 96 6.05 11.75 16.51
C ARG A 96 5.22 11.06 17.59
N PRO A 97 5.77 10.81 18.79
CA PRO A 97 5.12 10.00 19.82
C PRO A 97 3.82 10.61 20.37
N ASP A 98 3.63 11.93 20.22
CA ASP A 98 2.46 12.66 20.71
C ASP A 98 1.39 12.87 19.61
N PHE A 99 1.58 12.33 18.40
CA PHE A 99 0.59 12.45 17.34
C PHE A 99 -0.54 11.46 17.57
N ASP A 100 -1.78 11.96 17.58
CA ASP A 100 -2.98 11.16 17.79
C ASP A 100 -3.42 10.44 16.50
N TRP A 101 -2.88 9.25 16.27
CA TRP A 101 -3.22 8.42 15.12
C TRP A 101 -4.65 7.89 15.18
N SER A 102 -5.21 7.74 16.39
CA SER A 102 -6.58 7.26 16.56
C SER A 102 -7.61 8.25 16.03
N ALA A 103 -7.31 9.56 16.03
CA ALA A 103 -8.13 10.60 15.40
C ALA A 103 -8.25 10.41 13.88
N LEU A 104 -7.33 9.70 13.24
CA LEU A 104 -7.39 9.33 11.82
C LEU A 104 -8.12 8.00 11.58
N GLY A 105 -8.55 7.31 12.62
CA GLY A 105 -9.20 6.00 12.55
C GLY A 105 -8.22 4.83 12.48
N LEU A 106 -6.92 5.06 12.77
CA LEU A 106 -5.91 4.03 12.81
C LEU A 106 -5.79 3.42 14.20
N THR A 107 -5.46 2.12 14.27
CA THR A 107 -5.13 1.52 15.57
C THR A 107 -3.72 1.94 16.01
N GLU A 108 -3.53 2.09 17.31
CA GLU A 108 -2.22 2.35 17.93
C GLU A 108 -1.63 1.10 18.59
N SER A 109 -2.26 -0.04 18.37
CA SER A 109 -1.84 -1.33 18.93
C SER A 109 -1.27 -2.24 17.85
N SER A 110 -0.13 -2.85 18.13
CA SER A 110 0.39 -3.97 17.33
C SER A 110 -0.21 -5.32 17.74
N ALA A 111 -1.09 -5.35 18.74
CA ALA A 111 -1.74 -6.55 19.25
C ALA A 111 -2.77 -7.11 18.26
N GLU A 112 -2.97 -8.42 18.31
CA GLU A 112 -3.79 -9.16 17.33
C GLU A 112 -5.30 -9.14 17.65
N ASP A 113 -5.71 -8.73 18.86
CA ASP A 113 -7.07 -8.91 19.33
C ASP A 113 -8.00 -7.77 18.89
N GLY A 114 -8.85 -8.05 17.92
CA GLY A 114 -9.98 -7.21 17.54
C GLY A 114 -9.71 -6.15 16.49
N ASP A 115 -8.48 -6.05 16.01
CA ASP A 115 -8.10 -5.13 14.95
C ASP A 115 -8.24 -5.79 13.56
N THR A 116 -8.31 -4.97 12.52
CA THR A 116 -8.47 -5.41 11.13
C THR A 116 -7.42 -4.72 10.25
N SER A 117 -6.77 -5.49 9.39
CA SER A 117 -5.98 -4.96 8.28
C SER A 117 -6.80 -5.01 6.99
N TYR A 118 -6.33 -4.36 5.95
CA TYR A 118 -7.07 -4.25 4.69
C TYR A 118 -6.17 -4.47 3.47
N TYR A 119 -6.74 -4.99 2.40
CA TYR A 119 -6.29 -4.67 1.07
C TYR A 119 -6.82 -3.29 0.68
N TYR A 120 -5.98 -2.42 0.14
CA TYR A 120 -6.39 -1.14 -0.44
C TYR A 120 -5.88 -1.00 -1.85
N LYS A 121 -6.75 -0.46 -2.73
CA LYS A 121 -6.40 -0.05 -4.08
C LYS A 121 -6.86 1.39 -4.30
N TYR A 122 -5.92 2.28 -4.56
CA TYR A 122 -6.19 3.68 -4.85
C TYR A 122 -6.16 3.94 -6.34
N LEU A 123 -7.09 4.78 -6.82
CA LEU A 123 -6.92 5.52 -8.06
C LEU A 123 -6.21 6.84 -7.72
N VAL A 124 -5.08 7.07 -8.36
CA VAL A 124 -4.28 8.28 -8.21
C VAL A 124 -4.39 9.10 -9.48
N ASP A 125 -4.63 10.40 -9.36
CA ASP A 125 -4.62 11.37 -10.46
C ASP A 125 -3.55 12.43 -10.18
N GLU A 126 -2.39 12.30 -10.85
CA GLU A 126 -1.28 13.26 -10.69
C GLU A 126 -1.61 14.63 -11.24
N ASN A 127 -2.46 14.71 -12.27
CA ASN A 127 -2.83 16.00 -12.88
C ASN A 127 -3.77 16.80 -11.97
N ALA A 128 -4.67 16.11 -11.27
CA ALA A 128 -5.58 16.74 -10.34
C ALA A 128 -4.99 16.90 -8.92
N GLY A 129 -3.90 16.18 -8.60
CA GLY A 129 -3.33 16.13 -7.26
C GLY A 129 -4.25 15.43 -6.26
N THR A 130 -4.90 14.34 -6.68
CA THR A 130 -5.92 13.65 -5.87
C THR A 130 -5.72 12.13 -5.85
N PHE A 131 -6.32 11.49 -4.85
CA PHE A 131 -6.46 10.04 -4.80
C PHE A 131 -7.80 9.63 -4.19
N SER A 132 -8.34 8.49 -4.61
CA SER A 132 -9.57 7.90 -4.10
C SER A 132 -9.39 6.41 -3.81
N LEU A 133 -10.18 5.89 -2.88
CA LEU A 133 -10.24 4.45 -2.62
C LEU A 133 -11.15 3.81 -3.67
N GLU A 134 -10.55 2.99 -4.54
CA GLU A 134 -11.26 2.32 -5.63
C GLU A 134 -11.74 0.94 -5.22
N ASP A 135 -10.95 0.26 -4.39
CA ASP A 135 -11.26 -1.08 -3.91
C ASP A 135 -10.66 -1.34 -2.54
N SER A 136 -11.36 -2.09 -1.69
CA SER A 136 -10.88 -2.50 -0.39
C SER A 136 -11.65 -3.68 0.18
N PHE A 137 -10.97 -4.53 0.94
CA PHE A 137 -11.61 -5.57 1.75
C PHE A 137 -10.80 -5.89 3.00
N GLU A 138 -11.48 -6.43 4.00
CA GLU A 138 -10.90 -6.79 5.28
C GLU A 138 -10.07 -8.07 5.17
N VAL A 139 -8.93 -8.09 5.86
CA VAL A 139 -8.03 -9.23 5.96
C VAL A 139 -7.60 -9.42 7.42
N PRO A 140 -7.08 -10.61 7.79
CA PRO A 140 -6.59 -10.83 9.14
C PRO A 140 -5.58 -9.77 9.58
N TYR A 141 -5.72 -9.27 10.80
CA TYR A 141 -4.88 -8.20 11.31
C TYR A 141 -3.41 -8.58 11.34
N SER A 142 -2.57 -7.66 10.88
CA SER A 142 -1.12 -7.74 10.98
C SER A 142 -0.56 -6.32 11.09
N GLY A 143 -0.17 -5.89 12.30
CA GLY A 143 0.28 -4.51 12.56
C GLY A 143 1.59 -4.13 11.88
N TYR A 144 2.37 -5.09 11.41
CA TYR A 144 3.60 -4.86 10.62
C TYR A 144 3.86 -6.04 9.67
N VAL A 145 4.84 -5.92 8.79
CA VAL A 145 5.15 -6.85 7.69
C VAL A 145 3.95 -7.03 6.75
N SER A 146 3.82 -8.17 6.08
CA SER A 146 2.69 -8.51 5.22
C SER A 146 2.85 -8.10 3.77
N SER A 147 2.02 -8.69 2.91
CA SER A 147 2.03 -8.38 1.49
C SER A 147 0.67 -8.54 0.83
N ALA A 148 0.46 -7.78 -0.25
CA ALA A 148 -0.63 -7.95 -1.19
C ALA A 148 -0.07 -8.12 -2.59
N GLN A 149 -0.71 -8.99 -3.39
CA GLN A 149 -0.41 -9.20 -4.80
C GLN A 149 -1.72 -9.32 -5.59
N ASP A 150 -2.00 -8.34 -6.43
CA ASP A 150 -3.11 -8.38 -7.38
C ASP A 150 -2.66 -9.17 -8.63
N LEU A 151 -3.41 -10.21 -8.98
CA LEU A 151 -3.17 -11.08 -10.13
C LEU A 151 -4.12 -10.78 -11.30
N GLY A 152 -4.87 -9.67 -11.24
CA GLY A 152 -5.81 -9.23 -12.25
C GLY A 152 -7.17 -9.94 -12.23
N GLY A 153 -7.36 -10.90 -11.36
CA GLY A 153 -8.63 -11.62 -11.17
C GLY A 153 -8.74 -12.19 -9.76
N ASN A 154 -7.62 -12.48 -9.16
CA ASN A 154 -7.50 -12.93 -7.78
C ASN A 154 -6.49 -12.06 -7.04
N THR A 155 -6.62 -11.99 -5.72
CA THR A 155 -5.67 -11.27 -4.86
C THR A 155 -5.07 -12.24 -3.85
N VAL A 156 -3.74 -12.25 -3.75
CA VAL A 156 -3.01 -13.00 -2.72
C VAL A 156 -2.63 -12.05 -1.60
N ILE A 157 -3.01 -12.40 -0.39
CA ILE A 157 -2.75 -11.63 0.83
C ILE A 157 -1.91 -12.47 1.78
N ASP A 158 -0.89 -11.86 2.36
CA ASP A 158 -0.13 -12.40 3.48
C ASP A 158 -0.33 -11.48 4.68
N SER A 159 -0.99 -11.97 5.72
CA SER A 159 -1.07 -11.35 7.04
C SER A 159 0.03 -11.98 7.89
N GLY A 160 1.18 -11.32 7.91
CA GLY A 160 2.43 -11.95 8.31
C GLY A 160 2.54 -12.29 9.80
N ILE A 161 1.99 -11.46 10.72
CA ILE A 161 2.05 -11.71 12.16
C ILE A 161 1.32 -13.00 12.53
N PRO A 162 0.03 -13.19 12.16
CA PRO A 162 -0.67 -14.43 12.48
C PRO A 162 -0.21 -15.62 11.62
N GLY A 163 0.71 -15.43 10.67
CA GLY A 163 1.20 -16.48 9.80
C GLY A 163 0.15 -17.01 8.84
N ILE A 164 -0.80 -16.16 8.43
CA ILE A 164 -1.91 -16.52 7.55
C ILE A 164 -1.67 -15.92 6.18
N PHE A 165 -1.74 -16.74 5.13
CA PHE A 165 -1.81 -16.23 3.77
C PHE A 165 -2.97 -16.87 3.01
N ALA A 166 -3.61 -16.09 2.13
CA ALA A 166 -4.84 -16.47 1.49
C ALA A 166 -4.95 -15.92 0.07
N GLU A 167 -5.78 -16.57 -0.74
CA GLU A 167 -6.15 -16.13 -2.07
C GLU A 167 -7.65 -15.83 -2.07
N TYR A 168 -8.01 -14.66 -2.58
CA TYR A 168 -9.38 -14.17 -2.73
C TYR A 168 -9.69 -13.99 -4.21
N ASP A 169 -10.94 -14.19 -4.60
CA ASP A 169 -11.41 -13.92 -5.97
C ASP A 169 -11.72 -12.42 -6.19
N LYS A 170 -12.18 -12.09 -7.38
CA LYS A 170 -12.56 -10.72 -7.78
C LYS A 170 -13.73 -10.12 -6.98
N ASP A 171 -14.51 -10.93 -6.30
CA ASP A 171 -15.65 -10.54 -5.46
C ASP A 171 -15.26 -10.55 -3.96
N HIS A 172 -13.96 -10.70 -3.69
CA HIS A 172 -13.32 -10.79 -2.36
C HIS A 172 -13.74 -12.05 -1.56
N GLU A 173 -14.26 -13.07 -2.24
CA GLU A 173 -14.58 -14.33 -1.60
C GLU A 173 -13.32 -15.20 -1.45
N LEU A 174 -13.16 -15.79 -0.28
CA LEU A 174 -12.01 -16.62 0.04
C LEU A 174 -11.94 -17.88 -0.81
N ILE A 175 -10.92 -18.03 -1.65
CA ILE A 175 -10.65 -19.23 -2.44
C ILE A 175 -9.89 -20.28 -1.61
N ALA A 176 -8.79 -19.85 -0.99
CA ALA A 176 -7.93 -20.75 -0.22
C ALA A 176 -7.20 -19.95 0.87
N GLN A 177 -7.02 -20.58 2.03
CA GLN A 177 -6.26 -20.02 3.13
C GLN A 177 -5.29 -21.06 3.67
N TYR A 178 -4.12 -20.60 4.02
CA TYR A 178 -3.05 -21.39 4.62
C TYR A 178 -2.58 -20.72 5.90
N THR A 179 -2.23 -21.55 6.88
CA THR A 179 -1.59 -21.09 8.11
C THR A 179 -0.22 -21.74 8.20
N MET A 180 0.79 -20.93 8.44
CA MET A 180 2.16 -21.41 8.64
C MET A 180 2.49 -21.35 10.14
N ASP A 181 2.90 -22.47 10.71
CA ASP A 181 3.47 -22.48 12.05
C ASP A 181 4.90 -21.90 11.98
N THR A 182 5.07 -20.70 12.48
CA THR A 182 6.33 -19.96 12.44
C THR A 182 6.62 -19.33 13.80
N GLU A 183 7.90 -19.31 14.20
CA GLU A 183 8.31 -18.74 15.49
C GLU A 183 8.17 -17.21 15.57
N LYS A 184 8.01 -16.53 14.43
CA LYS A 184 7.93 -15.08 14.39
C LYS A 184 6.80 -14.59 13.49
N PHE A 185 7.10 -14.38 12.20
CA PHE A 185 6.16 -13.86 11.21
C PHE A 185 6.56 -14.27 9.79
N ILE A 186 5.63 -14.19 8.85
CA ILE A 186 5.90 -14.27 7.42
C ILE A 186 6.12 -12.84 6.91
N TYR A 187 7.21 -12.61 6.18
CA TYR A 187 7.50 -11.27 5.69
C TYR A 187 6.70 -10.92 4.43
N ARG A 188 6.63 -11.87 3.48
CA ARG A 188 5.91 -11.72 2.20
C ARG A 188 5.57 -13.08 1.60
N VAL A 189 4.40 -13.17 0.97
CA VAL A 189 3.99 -14.31 0.15
C VAL A 189 3.60 -13.81 -1.24
N TYR A 190 4.11 -14.49 -2.27
CA TYR A 190 3.75 -14.24 -3.65
C TYR A 190 3.44 -15.55 -4.38
N LYS A 191 2.45 -15.50 -5.25
CA LYS A 191 2.09 -16.59 -6.15
C LYS A 191 2.69 -16.31 -7.53
N TYR A 192 3.38 -17.30 -8.07
CA TYR A 192 3.98 -17.23 -9.41
C TYR A 192 3.52 -18.40 -10.24
N ASP A 193 3.27 -18.16 -11.53
CA ASP A 193 3.12 -19.20 -12.53
C ASP A 193 4.48 -19.46 -13.16
N PHE A 194 5.11 -20.58 -12.77
CA PHE A 194 6.40 -20.98 -13.30
C PHE A 194 6.20 -21.71 -14.62
N GLN A 195 6.44 -20.99 -15.73
CA GLN A 195 6.37 -21.54 -17.08
C GLN A 195 7.77 -21.70 -17.66
N GLY A 196 7.96 -22.73 -18.50
CA GLY A 196 9.13 -22.92 -19.36
C GLY A 196 10.20 -23.86 -18.85
N PHE A 197 11.44 -23.56 -19.09
CA PHE A 197 12.60 -24.43 -19.08
C PHE A 197 12.77 -25.37 -17.87
N TYR A 198 12.38 -24.97 -16.67
CA TYR A 198 12.57 -25.73 -15.45
C TYR A 198 11.46 -26.75 -15.12
N PHE A 199 10.35 -26.72 -15.86
CA PHE A 199 9.14 -27.49 -15.55
C PHE A 199 8.53 -28.18 -16.78
N GLN A 200 9.35 -28.52 -17.78
CA GLN A 200 8.97 -29.32 -18.94
C GLN A 200 9.04 -30.81 -18.67
#